data_304cd8ba07001887bd14aa00765cbdb8
#
_entry.id   304cd8ba07001887bd14aa00765cbdb8
#
_cell.length_a   1.000
_cell.length_b   1.000
_cell.length_c   1.000
_cell.angle_alpha   90.00
_cell.angle_beta   90.00
_cell.angle_gamma   90.00
#
_symmetry.space_group_name_H-M   'P 1'
#
loop_
_entity.id
_entity.type
_entity.pdbx_description
1 polymer ?
#
loop_
_entity_poly.entity_id
_entity_poly.type
_entity_poly.pdbx_seq_one_letter_code
_entity_poly.pdbx_strand_id
1 'polypeptide(L)'
;MDHTYELLYKNVYICPLKRENIEKLRNWRNDASNTKYLRKIPYITKQMQSEWFETYLSNKNEIVFEIHEKNDLNRMVGSLSLYNFRDNSVEFGKILIGDKEAHGKRVGQNALIASLIVAFKSLNVSMIHLDVFPDNIPAKCIYERVGFSVIGERANNGMNELYMEISKKDFDSRVYMRPNINDVKMIAFPQCGDRRGRMNVLEGNIKIPFEIKRIFYSYATDKEAIRGQHANKYSEFVMICVAGSCKVRVVDVDGVEKKYTLNSPEEGLYIPKMLWKDMYDFSSDCILLVLSSEHYDANEYIKNYEEFLNYKDVGGVL
;
A
#
# COMPACT_ATOMS: atom_id res chain seq x y z
N MET A 1 4.74 -29.31 -5.37
CA MET A 1 5.21 -27.91 -5.22
C MET A 1 5.79 -27.81 -3.82
N ASP A 2 6.82 -27.00 -3.62
CA ASP A 2 7.36 -26.79 -2.30
C ASP A 2 6.41 -25.87 -1.51
N HIS A 3 6.03 -26.26 -0.29
CA HIS A 3 5.13 -25.51 0.58
C HIS A 3 5.91 -24.86 1.74
N THR A 4 7.15 -24.44 1.50
CA THR A 4 8.05 -23.90 2.54
C THR A 4 8.21 -22.39 2.48
N TYR A 5 7.54 -21.72 1.55
CA TYR A 5 7.67 -20.26 1.39
C TYR A 5 7.07 -19.49 2.56
N GLU A 6 7.84 -18.59 3.12
CA GLU A 6 7.42 -17.69 4.18
C GLU A 6 8.00 -16.29 3.96
N LEU A 7 7.31 -15.26 4.44
CA LEU A 7 7.76 -13.88 4.29
C LEU A 7 7.15 -12.98 5.38
N LEU A 8 8.00 -12.16 5.98
CA LEU A 8 7.57 -11.03 6.82
C LEU A 8 7.55 -9.75 5.98
N TYR A 9 6.39 -9.13 5.87
CA TYR A 9 6.23 -7.82 5.24
C TYR A 9 5.46 -6.89 6.17
N LYS A 10 6.13 -5.86 6.68
CA LYS A 10 5.58 -4.92 7.67
C LYS A 10 5.06 -5.66 8.91
N ASN A 11 3.75 -5.50 9.21
CA ASN A 11 3.11 -6.16 10.35
C ASN A 11 2.54 -7.55 10.02
N VAL A 12 2.78 -8.07 8.81
CA VAL A 12 2.22 -9.34 8.36
C VAL A 12 3.32 -10.35 8.06
N TYR A 13 3.21 -11.51 8.66
CA TYR A 13 3.99 -12.69 8.32
C TYR A 13 3.09 -13.72 7.65
N ILE A 14 3.46 -14.15 6.46
CA ILE A 14 2.80 -15.26 5.77
C ILE A 14 3.71 -16.49 5.84
N CYS A 15 3.12 -17.64 6.10
CA CYS A 15 3.82 -18.93 6.14
C CYS A 15 2.90 -20.05 5.67
N PRO A 16 3.44 -21.25 5.39
CA PRO A 16 2.62 -22.38 4.95
C PRO A 16 1.53 -22.74 5.95
N LEU A 17 0.36 -23.15 5.44
CA LEU A 17 -0.75 -23.61 6.27
C LEU A 17 -0.34 -24.87 7.05
N LYS A 18 -0.51 -24.81 8.38
CA LYS A 18 -0.22 -25.89 9.30
C LYS A 18 -1.47 -26.68 9.67
N ARG A 19 -1.30 -27.97 9.92
CA ARG A 19 -2.39 -28.85 10.35
C ARG A 19 -3.12 -28.35 11.59
N GLU A 20 -2.41 -27.78 12.54
CA GLU A 20 -2.98 -27.26 13.80
C GLU A 20 -3.96 -26.10 13.58
N ASN A 21 -3.87 -25.40 12.45
CA ASN A 21 -4.65 -24.22 12.15
C ASN A 21 -5.83 -24.45 11.18
N ILE A 22 -5.99 -25.68 10.63
CA ILE A 22 -7.06 -25.95 9.67
C ILE A 22 -8.47 -25.80 10.26
N GLU A 23 -8.67 -26.11 11.55
CA GLU A 23 -9.94 -25.91 12.24
C GLU A 23 -10.29 -24.43 12.39
N LYS A 24 -9.29 -23.59 12.63
CA LYS A 24 -9.47 -22.14 12.70
C LYS A 24 -9.92 -21.61 11.34
N LEU A 25 -9.25 -22.04 10.27
CA LEU A 25 -9.61 -21.70 8.90
C LEU A 25 -11.05 -22.18 8.56
N ARG A 26 -11.41 -23.41 8.92
CA ARG A 26 -12.76 -23.96 8.73
C ARG A 26 -13.83 -23.11 9.40
N ASN A 27 -13.60 -22.73 10.66
CA ASN A 27 -14.55 -21.91 11.42
C ASN A 27 -14.75 -20.54 10.76
N TRP A 28 -13.67 -19.88 10.31
CA TRP A 28 -13.78 -18.61 9.59
C TRP A 28 -14.53 -18.74 8.25
N ARG A 29 -14.34 -19.84 7.52
CA ARG A 29 -15.02 -20.09 6.24
C ARG A 29 -16.49 -20.46 6.41
N ASN A 30 -16.89 -20.99 7.52
CA ASN A 30 -18.28 -21.30 7.86
C ASN A 30 -19.02 -20.08 8.47
N ASP A 31 -18.31 -19.03 8.87
CA ASP A 31 -18.92 -17.79 9.39
C ASP A 31 -19.38 -16.91 8.23
N ALA A 32 -20.70 -16.73 8.11
CA ALA A 32 -21.32 -15.92 7.06
C ALA A 32 -20.83 -14.46 7.06
N SER A 33 -20.44 -13.93 8.23
CA SER A 33 -19.92 -12.55 8.33
C SER A 33 -18.57 -12.37 7.61
N ASN A 34 -17.79 -13.44 7.47
CA ASN A 34 -16.48 -13.44 6.83
C ASN A 34 -16.55 -13.78 5.33
N THR A 35 -17.67 -14.35 4.85
CA THR A 35 -17.74 -14.96 3.51
C THR A 35 -18.59 -14.18 2.52
N LYS A 36 -18.98 -12.96 2.85
CA LYS A 36 -19.82 -12.09 2.00
C LYS A 36 -19.33 -12.00 0.54
N TYR A 37 -18.03 -11.90 0.34
CA TYR A 37 -17.39 -11.76 -0.96
C TYR A 37 -16.57 -13.00 -1.38
N LEU A 38 -16.82 -14.14 -0.74
CA LEU A 38 -16.29 -15.43 -1.17
C LEU A 38 -17.36 -16.21 -1.94
N ARG A 39 -16.92 -17.03 -2.88
CA ARG A 39 -17.84 -17.96 -3.55
C ARG A 39 -18.53 -18.83 -2.52
N LYS A 40 -19.84 -18.94 -2.61
CA LYS A 40 -20.65 -19.75 -1.69
C LYS A 40 -20.23 -21.22 -1.80
N ILE A 41 -19.95 -21.81 -0.66
CA ILE A 41 -19.61 -23.22 -0.51
C ILE A 41 -20.58 -23.84 0.52
N PRO A 42 -20.87 -25.14 0.44
CA PRO A 42 -21.58 -25.84 1.50
C PRO A 42 -20.86 -25.72 2.84
N TYR A 43 -21.58 -25.94 3.93
CA TYR A 43 -20.99 -26.01 5.27
C TYR A 43 -19.87 -27.05 5.32
N ILE A 44 -18.69 -26.62 5.75
CA ILE A 44 -17.49 -27.45 5.83
C ILE A 44 -17.48 -28.20 7.18
N THR A 45 -17.63 -29.52 7.15
CA THR A 45 -17.47 -30.34 8.36
C THR A 45 -16.00 -30.51 8.74
N LYS A 46 -15.72 -30.96 9.97
CA LYS A 46 -14.35 -31.28 10.42
C LYS A 46 -13.70 -32.36 9.55
N GLN A 47 -14.48 -33.36 9.19
CA GLN A 47 -14.01 -34.44 8.33
C GLN A 47 -13.62 -33.93 6.95
N MET A 48 -14.50 -33.15 6.28
CA MET A 48 -14.20 -32.53 4.98
C MET A 48 -12.94 -31.66 5.04
N GLN A 49 -12.76 -30.89 6.11
CA GLN A 49 -11.57 -30.04 6.28
C GLN A 49 -10.29 -30.87 6.42
N SER A 50 -10.34 -31.98 7.15
CA SER A 50 -9.19 -32.88 7.31
C SER A 50 -8.84 -33.59 6.00
N GLU A 51 -9.84 -34.15 5.29
CA GLU A 51 -9.67 -34.82 3.99
C GLU A 51 -9.12 -33.84 2.93
N TRP A 52 -9.64 -32.59 2.92
CA TRP A 52 -9.12 -31.53 2.06
C TRP A 52 -7.64 -31.25 2.35
N PHE A 53 -7.24 -31.18 3.61
CA PHE A 53 -5.86 -30.87 3.98
C PHE A 53 -4.89 -31.98 3.54
N GLU A 54 -5.27 -33.25 3.66
CA GLU A 54 -4.45 -34.39 3.15
C GLU A 54 -4.29 -34.30 1.63
N THR A 55 -5.38 -33.97 0.92
CA THR A 55 -5.34 -33.77 -0.54
C THR A 55 -4.47 -32.58 -0.91
N TYR A 56 -4.59 -31.48 -0.15
CA TYR A 56 -3.81 -30.26 -0.34
C TYR A 56 -2.30 -30.50 -0.23
N LEU A 57 -1.84 -31.31 0.72
CA LEU A 57 -0.41 -31.60 0.89
C LEU A 57 0.21 -32.28 -0.35
N SER A 58 -0.58 -33.00 -1.13
CA SER A 58 -0.15 -33.60 -2.41
C SER A 58 -0.39 -32.71 -3.63
N ASN A 59 -1.11 -31.60 -3.48
CA ASN A 59 -1.45 -30.67 -4.56
C ASN A 59 -0.25 -29.83 -4.98
N LYS A 60 0.13 -29.95 -6.27
CA LYS A 60 1.25 -29.17 -6.83
C LYS A 60 0.79 -27.87 -7.51
N ASN A 61 -0.50 -27.56 -7.45
CA ASN A 61 -1.09 -26.42 -8.16
C ASN A 61 -1.73 -25.39 -7.23
N GLU A 62 -1.45 -25.46 -5.93
CA GLU A 62 -1.94 -24.51 -4.94
C GLU A 62 -0.96 -24.39 -3.76
N ILE A 63 -0.72 -23.15 -3.29
CA ILE A 63 -0.04 -22.86 -2.04
C ILE A 63 -1.00 -22.05 -1.18
N VAL A 64 -1.33 -22.55 0.00
CA VAL A 64 -2.15 -21.84 0.98
C VAL A 64 -1.25 -21.29 2.07
N PHE A 65 -1.37 -20.02 2.33
CA PHE A 65 -0.62 -19.32 3.39
C PHE A 65 -1.53 -18.99 4.57
N GLU A 66 -1.00 -19.16 5.77
CA GLU A 66 -1.50 -18.51 6.96
C GLU A 66 -1.08 -17.05 6.94
N ILE A 67 -1.93 -16.15 7.44
CA ILE A 67 -1.63 -14.75 7.65
C ILE A 67 -1.55 -14.50 9.15
N HIS A 68 -0.38 -14.08 9.62
CA HIS A 68 -0.16 -13.71 11.01
C HIS A 68 0.03 -12.19 11.11
N GLU A 69 -0.68 -11.54 12.02
CA GLU A 69 -0.40 -10.16 12.40
C GLU A 69 0.64 -10.15 13.52
N LYS A 70 1.72 -9.38 13.37
CA LYS A 70 2.94 -9.50 14.20
C LYS A 70 3.18 -8.32 15.15
N ASN A 71 2.51 -7.18 14.99
CA ASN A 71 2.76 -6.00 15.82
C ASN A 71 1.91 -5.98 17.10
N ASP A 72 0.59 -6.23 16.96
CA ASP A 72 -0.36 -6.07 18.06
C ASP A 72 -0.91 -7.42 18.54
N LEU A 73 -1.34 -8.27 17.58
CA LEU A 73 -2.08 -9.50 17.90
C LEU A 73 -1.16 -10.71 18.05
N ASN A 74 -0.03 -10.70 17.36
CA ASN A 74 0.98 -11.76 17.32
C ASN A 74 0.40 -13.18 17.17
N ARG A 75 -0.60 -13.33 16.28
CA ARG A 75 -1.31 -14.59 16.02
C ARG A 75 -1.76 -14.71 14.57
N MET A 76 -2.15 -15.92 14.17
CA MET A 76 -2.82 -16.13 12.89
C MET A 76 -4.16 -15.40 12.86
N VAL A 77 -4.39 -14.61 11.82
CA VAL A 77 -5.59 -13.76 11.65
C VAL A 77 -6.34 -14.03 10.34
N GLY A 78 -5.77 -14.83 9.45
CA GLY A 78 -6.37 -15.10 8.15
C GLY A 78 -5.60 -16.12 7.32
N SER A 79 -6.00 -16.24 6.06
CA SER A 79 -5.33 -17.05 5.05
C SER A 79 -5.49 -16.46 3.66
N LEU A 80 -4.63 -16.85 2.73
CA LEU A 80 -4.72 -16.57 1.30
C LEU A 80 -4.15 -17.74 0.49
N SER A 81 -4.39 -17.77 -0.82
CA SER A 81 -3.83 -18.78 -1.71
C SER A 81 -3.22 -18.17 -2.97
N LEU A 82 -2.16 -18.81 -3.44
CA LEU A 82 -1.67 -18.76 -4.82
C LEU A 82 -1.98 -20.10 -5.47
N TYR A 83 -2.70 -20.11 -6.59
CA TYR A 83 -3.18 -21.35 -7.21
C TYR A 83 -3.30 -21.22 -8.73
N ASN A 84 -3.68 -22.30 -9.40
CA ASN A 84 -3.79 -22.33 -10.87
C ASN A 84 -2.51 -21.87 -11.57
N PHE A 85 -1.37 -22.43 -11.13
CA PHE A 85 -0.08 -22.17 -11.77
C PHE A 85 -0.10 -22.65 -13.23
N ARG A 86 0.18 -21.75 -14.16
CA ARG A 86 0.26 -22.03 -15.61
C ARG A 86 1.41 -21.23 -16.22
N ASP A 87 2.32 -21.92 -16.89
CA ASP A 87 3.51 -21.31 -17.50
C ASP A 87 4.22 -20.36 -16.51
N ASN A 88 4.19 -19.07 -16.80
CA ASN A 88 4.79 -18.00 -15.99
C ASN A 88 3.74 -17.19 -15.22
N SER A 89 2.55 -17.74 -14.96
CA SER A 89 1.49 -17.02 -14.27
C SER A 89 0.89 -17.82 -13.09
N VAL A 90 0.27 -17.10 -12.18
CA VAL A 90 -0.43 -17.69 -11.02
C VAL A 90 -1.67 -16.86 -10.68
N GLU A 91 -2.70 -17.50 -10.18
CA GLU A 91 -3.89 -16.84 -9.67
C GLU A 91 -3.73 -16.56 -8.17
N PHE A 92 -3.96 -15.30 -7.77
CA PHE A 92 -4.09 -14.90 -6.37
C PHE A 92 -5.56 -14.95 -5.97
N GLY A 93 -5.86 -15.48 -4.79
CA GLY A 93 -7.24 -15.42 -4.29
C GLY A 93 -7.43 -16.08 -2.95
N LYS A 94 -8.70 -16.41 -2.67
CA LYS A 94 -9.15 -17.03 -1.41
C LYS A 94 -8.68 -16.29 -0.16
N ILE A 95 -8.37 -14.97 -0.28
CA ILE A 95 -7.93 -14.16 0.86
C ILE A 95 -9.09 -13.96 1.83
N LEU A 96 -8.82 -14.24 3.09
CA LEU A 96 -9.77 -14.12 4.18
C LEU A 96 -9.07 -13.63 5.44
N ILE A 97 -9.44 -12.48 5.95
CA ILE A 97 -9.07 -12.01 7.29
C ILE A 97 -10.24 -12.36 8.22
N GLY A 98 -10.13 -13.51 8.87
CA GLY A 98 -11.21 -14.08 9.69
C GLY A 98 -11.24 -13.53 11.13
N ASP A 99 -10.15 -12.98 11.60
CA ASP A 99 -10.06 -12.35 12.93
C ASP A 99 -10.49 -10.89 12.84
N LYS A 100 -11.61 -10.54 13.49
CA LYS A 100 -12.19 -9.18 13.44
C LYS A 100 -11.29 -8.11 14.05
N GLU A 101 -10.46 -8.46 15.02
CA GLU A 101 -9.52 -7.51 15.65
C GLU A 101 -8.38 -7.10 14.69
N ALA A 102 -8.16 -7.86 13.62
CA ALA A 102 -7.19 -7.54 12.58
C ALA A 102 -7.74 -6.58 11.50
N HIS A 103 -9.05 -6.31 11.50
CA HIS A 103 -9.65 -5.40 10.53
C HIS A 103 -9.18 -3.96 10.78
N GLY A 104 -9.04 -3.17 9.71
CA GLY A 104 -8.54 -1.78 9.76
C GLY A 104 -7.03 -1.64 9.92
N LYS A 105 -6.30 -2.72 10.21
CA LYS A 105 -4.84 -2.73 10.44
C LYS A 105 -4.00 -2.96 9.17
N ARG A 106 -4.58 -2.78 7.99
CA ARG A 106 -3.95 -3.01 6.67
C ARG A 106 -3.44 -4.45 6.45
N VAL A 107 -3.88 -5.40 7.27
CA VAL A 107 -3.43 -6.80 7.20
C VAL A 107 -3.69 -7.41 5.82
N GLY A 108 -4.89 -7.24 5.26
CA GLY A 108 -5.23 -7.78 3.93
C GLY A 108 -4.34 -7.22 2.82
N GLN A 109 -4.06 -5.91 2.82
CA GLN A 109 -3.15 -5.28 1.85
C GLN A 109 -1.72 -5.77 1.99
N ASN A 110 -1.19 -5.86 3.22
CA ASN A 110 0.18 -6.29 3.46
C ASN A 110 0.35 -7.79 3.17
N ALA A 111 -0.66 -8.61 3.43
CA ALA A 111 -0.68 -10.04 3.07
C ALA A 111 -0.68 -10.24 1.54
N LEU A 112 -1.48 -9.45 0.82
CA LEU A 112 -1.44 -9.42 -0.64
C LEU A 112 -0.02 -9.12 -1.12
N ILE A 113 0.58 -8.01 -0.70
CA ILE A 113 1.93 -7.62 -1.13
C ILE A 113 2.95 -8.70 -0.79
N ALA A 114 2.92 -9.27 0.42
CA ALA A 114 3.81 -10.37 0.81
C ALA A 114 3.69 -11.57 -0.13
N SER A 115 2.47 -11.98 -0.49
CA SER A 115 2.25 -13.10 -1.43
C SER A 115 2.71 -12.78 -2.85
N LEU A 116 2.57 -11.53 -3.31
CA LEU A 116 3.09 -11.09 -4.61
C LEU A 116 4.62 -11.11 -4.64
N ILE A 117 5.28 -10.72 -3.54
CA ILE A 117 6.74 -10.82 -3.42
C ILE A 117 7.19 -12.28 -3.54
N VAL A 118 6.54 -13.21 -2.83
CA VAL A 118 6.83 -14.65 -2.94
C VAL A 118 6.63 -15.11 -4.39
N ALA A 119 5.51 -14.76 -5.02
CA ALA A 119 5.20 -15.17 -6.38
C ALA A 119 6.24 -14.66 -7.40
N PHE A 120 6.55 -13.37 -7.39
CA PHE A 120 7.46 -12.77 -8.37
C PHE A 120 8.94 -13.08 -8.12
N LYS A 121 9.36 -13.28 -6.86
CA LYS A 121 10.79 -13.47 -6.54
C LYS A 121 11.17 -14.90 -6.27
N SER A 122 10.33 -15.64 -5.54
CA SER A 122 10.66 -17.01 -5.15
C SER A 122 10.11 -18.04 -6.13
N LEU A 123 8.89 -17.81 -6.67
CA LEU A 123 8.26 -18.70 -7.65
C LEU A 123 8.56 -18.29 -9.09
N ASN A 124 9.23 -17.14 -9.30
CA ASN A 124 9.66 -16.62 -10.58
C ASN A 124 8.55 -16.51 -11.65
N VAL A 125 7.32 -16.22 -11.23
CA VAL A 125 6.24 -15.91 -12.17
C VAL A 125 6.41 -14.51 -12.75
N SER A 126 5.86 -14.25 -13.93
CA SER A 126 5.90 -12.93 -14.59
C SER A 126 4.57 -12.20 -14.53
N MET A 127 3.47 -12.91 -14.27
CA MET A 127 2.11 -12.37 -14.25
C MET A 127 1.31 -12.99 -13.09
N ILE A 128 0.53 -12.15 -12.41
CA ILE A 128 -0.43 -12.60 -11.41
C ILE A 128 -1.79 -12.05 -11.79
N HIS A 129 -2.81 -12.89 -11.73
CA HIS A 129 -4.19 -12.52 -12.00
C HIS A 129 -5.09 -12.87 -10.83
N LEU A 130 -6.25 -12.24 -10.80
CA LEU A 130 -7.31 -12.50 -9.82
C LEU A 130 -8.68 -12.21 -10.41
N ASP A 131 -9.70 -12.83 -9.84
CA ASP A 131 -11.09 -12.48 -10.05
C ASP A 131 -11.66 -11.82 -8.80
N VAL A 132 -12.47 -10.77 -8.96
CA VAL A 132 -13.10 -10.04 -7.88
C VAL A 132 -14.54 -9.66 -8.24
N PHE A 133 -15.48 -9.80 -7.29
CA PHE A 133 -16.84 -9.33 -7.50
C PHE A 133 -16.88 -7.80 -7.68
N PRO A 134 -17.63 -7.26 -8.67
CA PRO A 134 -17.70 -5.82 -8.93
C PRO A 134 -18.15 -4.99 -7.72
N ASP A 135 -18.99 -5.55 -6.85
CA ASP A 135 -19.50 -4.92 -5.63
C ASP A 135 -18.54 -5.04 -4.42
N ASN A 136 -17.43 -5.78 -4.55
CA ASN A 136 -16.38 -5.83 -3.53
C ASN A 136 -15.42 -4.63 -3.65
N ILE A 137 -15.99 -3.43 -3.49
CA ILE A 137 -15.25 -2.16 -3.62
C ILE A 137 -14.01 -2.12 -2.72
N PRO A 138 -14.02 -2.57 -1.44
CA PRO A 138 -12.84 -2.55 -0.59
C PRO A 138 -11.66 -3.36 -1.17
N ALA A 139 -11.91 -4.56 -1.66
CA ALA A 139 -10.86 -5.39 -2.25
C ALA A 139 -10.36 -4.80 -3.57
N LYS A 140 -11.26 -4.34 -4.44
CA LYS A 140 -10.91 -3.69 -5.71
C LYS A 140 -9.98 -2.50 -5.49
N CYS A 141 -10.32 -1.59 -4.56
CA CYS A 141 -9.46 -0.44 -4.23
C CYS A 141 -8.06 -0.86 -3.75
N ILE A 142 -7.96 -1.96 -2.99
CA ILE A 142 -6.66 -2.50 -2.55
C ILE A 142 -5.88 -3.04 -3.75
N TYR A 143 -6.52 -3.82 -4.63
CA TYR A 143 -5.87 -4.39 -5.81
C TYR A 143 -5.37 -3.30 -6.77
N GLU A 144 -6.19 -2.30 -7.09
CA GLU A 144 -5.80 -1.16 -7.93
C GLU A 144 -4.65 -0.36 -7.32
N ARG A 145 -4.67 -0.14 -6.00
CA ARG A 145 -3.59 0.55 -5.27
C ARG A 145 -2.27 -0.21 -5.34
N VAL A 146 -2.31 -1.54 -5.28
CA VAL A 146 -1.11 -2.40 -5.40
C VAL A 146 -0.61 -2.48 -6.85
N GLY A 147 -1.48 -2.20 -7.83
CA GLY A 147 -1.09 -2.10 -9.24
C GLY A 147 -1.80 -3.05 -10.19
N PHE A 148 -2.79 -3.79 -9.70
CA PHE A 148 -3.64 -4.56 -10.59
C PHE A 148 -4.48 -3.63 -11.48
N SER A 149 -4.63 -4.02 -12.73
CA SER A 149 -5.50 -3.36 -13.71
C SER A 149 -6.63 -4.28 -14.11
N VAL A 150 -7.84 -3.72 -14.28
CA VAL A 150 -8.99 -4.47 -14.82
C VAL A 150 -8.73 -4.71 -16.30
N ILE A 151 -8.71 -5.99 -16.69
CA ILE A 151 -8.50 -6.41 -18.09
C ILE A 151 -9.82 -6.77 -18.77
N GLY A 152 -10.80 -7.20 -17.99
CA GLY A 152 -12.11 -7.57 -18.51
C GLY A 152 -13.05 -8.12 -17.45
N GLU A 153 -14.14 -8.70 -17.92
CA GLU A 153 -15.12 -9.41 -17.08
C GLU A 153 -15.16 -10.89 -17.47
N ARG A 154 -15.37 -11.73 -16.46
CA ARG A 154 -15.54 -13.17 -16.65
C ARG A 154 -16.85 -13.61 -16.02
N ALA A 155 -17.64 -14.38 -16.77
CA ALA A 155 -18.79 -15.06 -16.20
C ALA A 155 -18.31 -16.40 -15.59
N ASN A 156 -18.48 -16.54 -14.28
CA ASN A 156 -18.12 -17.74 -13.55
C ASN A 156 -19.32 -18.22 -12.73
N ASN A 157 -19.83 -19.42 -13.07
CA ASN A 157 -21.02 -20.00 -12.45
C ASN A 157 -22.25 -19.04 -12.38
N GLY A 158 -22.46 -18.24 -13.43
CA GLY A 158 -23.57 -17.29 -13.53
C GLY A 158 -23.38 -15.99 -12.76
N MET A 159 -22.21 -15.74 -12.20
CA MET A 159 -21.83 -14.48 -11.58
C MET A 159 -20.77 -13.78 -12.43
N ASN A 160 -20.92 -12.47 -12.63
CA ASN A 160 -19.89 -11.67 -13.29
C ASN A 160 -18.81 -11.27 -12.28
N GLU A 161 -17.56 -11.52 -12.61
CA GLU A 161 -16.39 -11.15 -11.84
C GLU A 161 -15.50 -10.27 -12.73
N LEU A 162 -14.88 -9.24 -12.14
CA LEU A 162 -13.83 -8.46 -12.81
C LEU A 162 -12.56 -9.29 -12.81
N TYR A 163 -11.97 -9.47 -13.99
CA TYR A 163 -10.66 -10.08 -14.16
C TYR A 163 -9.58 -9.01 -14.11
N MET A 164 -8.63 -9.14 -13.19
CA MET A 164 -7.55 -8.19 -12.98
C MET A 164 -6.20 -8.86 -13.07
N GLU A 165 -5.21 -8.13 -13.58
CA GLU A 165 -3.83 -8.61 -13.74
C GLU A 165 -2.81 -7.59 -13.23
N ILE A 166 -1.66 -8.10 -12.80
CA ILE A 166 -0.46 -7.33 -12.52
C ILE A 166 0.78 -8.05 -13.06
N SER A 167 1.59 -7.35 -13.84
CA SER A 167 2.90 -7.86 -14.26
C SER A 167 3.95 -7.65 -13.18
N LYS A 168 5.03 -8.47 -13.21
CA LYS A 168 6.21 -8.26 -12.36
C LYS A 168 6.77 -6.84 -12.51
N LYS A 169 6.83 -6.33 -13.74
CA LYS A 169 7.30 -4.97 -14.04
C LYS A 169 6.45 -3.90 -13.36
N ASP A 170 5.11 -4.03 -13.44
CA ASP A 170 4.20 -3.05 -12.83
C ASP A 170 4.24 -3.13 -11.30
N PHE A 171 4.34 -4.35 -10.75
CA PHE A 171 4.54 -4.57 -9.32
C PHE A 171 5.85 -3.96 -8.82
N ASP A 172 6.97 -4.27 -9.48
CA ASP A 172 8.29 -3.74 -9.13
C ASP A 172 8.29 -2.21 -9.20
N SER A 173 7.65 -1.62 -10.22
CA SER A 173 7.54 -0.18 -10.36
C SER A 173 6.75 0.49 -9.24
N ARG A 174 5.73 -0.17 -8.68
CA ARG A 174 4.87 0.40 -7.62
C ARG A 174 5.32 0.09 -6.21
N VAL A 175 5.82 -1.12 -5.97
CA VAL A 175 6.19 -1.58 -4.63
C VAL A 175 7.65 -1.31 -4.32
N TYR A 176 8.52 -1.36 -5.34
CA TYR A 176 9.96 -1.16 -5.22
C TYR A 176 10.48 0.14 -5.82
N MET A 177 9.64 0.94 -6.49
CA MET A 177 10.07 2.30 -6.83
C MET A 177 10.38 3.03 -5.54
N ARG A 178 11.66 3.15 -5.26
CA ARG A 178 12.16 4.16 -4.36
C ARG A 178 11.98 5.49 -5.08
N PRO A 179 11.09 6.36 -4.62
CA PRO A 179 11.06 7.70 -5.15
C PRO A 179 12.46 8.28 -5.01
N ASN A 180 12.98 8.78 -6.09
CA ASN A 180 14.25 9.48 -6.09
C ASN A 180 14.00 10.99 -6.19
N ILE A 181 15.06 11.75 -6.09
CA ILE A 181 14.97 13.21 -6.09
C ILE A 181 14.37 13.80 -7.37
N ASN A 182 14.34 13.06 -8.50
CA ASN A 182 13.76 13.51 -9.76
C ASN A 182 12.23 13.35 -9.82
N ASP A 183 11.65 12.62 -8.87
CA ASP A 183 10.19 12.48 -8.73
C ASP A 183 9.57 13.69 -8.01
N VAL A 184 10.38 14.52 -7.36
CA VAL A 184 9.98 15.79 -6.77
C VAL A 184 9.68 16.79 -7.88
N LYS A 185 8.50 17.43 -7.85
CA LYS A 185 8.03 18.30 -8.93
C LYS A 185 7.40 19.58 -8.37
N MET A 186 7.70 20.72 -9.02
CA MET A 186 6.87 21.90 -8.87
C MET A 186 5.59 21.72 -9.69
N ILE A 187 4.45 21.98 -9.10
CA ILE A 187 3.12 21.92 -9.72
C ILE A 187 2.58 23.33 -9.79
N ALA A 188 2.36 23.85 -10.99
CA ALA A 188 1.70 25.13 -11.19
C ALA A 188 0.17 24.99 -11.07
N PHE A 189 -0.47 25.89 -10.36
CA PHE A 189 -1.91 25.92 -10.19
C PHE A 189 -2.56 26.90 -11.17
N PRO A 190 -3.75 26.56 -11.72
CA PRO A 190 -4.49 27.49 -12.56
C PRO A 190 -4.95 28.68 -11.73
N GLN A 191 -4.61 29.87 -12.19
CA GLN A 191 -5.07 31.10 -11.58
C GLN A 191 -6.46 31.49 -12.10
N CYS A 192 -7.37 31.73 -11.18
CA CYS A 192 -8.66 32.32 -11.44
C CYS A 192 -8.72 33.66 -10.71
N GLY A 193 -9.18 34.71 -11.38
CA GLY A 193 -9.32 35.97 -10.71
C GLY A 193 -9.56 37.17 -11.64
N ASP A 194 -9.85 38.31 -11.03
CA ASP A 194 -10.07 39.60 -11.70
C ASP A 194 -9.44 40.70 -10.86
N ARG A 195 -9.88 41.94 -11.09
CA ARG A 195 -9.40 43.14 -10.34
C ARG A 195 -9.69 43.07 -8.83
N ARG A 196 -10.57 42.19 -8.37
CA ARG A 196 -10.98 42.05 -6.96
C ARG A 196 -10.07 41.06 -6.20
N GLY A 197 -9.31 40.21 -6.89
CA GLY A 197 -8.41 39.26 -6.28
C GLY A 197 -8.19 38.01 -7.12
N ARG A 198 -7.32 37.11 -6.62
CA ARG A 198 -6.96 35.85 -7.27
C ARG A 198 -7.35 34.67 -6.38
N MET A 199 -7.62 33.55 -7.01
CA MET A 199 -7.97 32.29 -6.37
C MET A 199 -7.25 31.14 -7.08
N ASN A 200 -6.68 30.21 -6.31
CA ASN A 200 -6.19 28.94 -6.81
C ASN A 200 -7.11 27.81 -6.33
N VAL A 201 -7.51 26.94 -7.24
CA VAL A 201 -8.35 25.78 -6.95
C VAL A 201 -7.49 24.54 -6.92
N LEU A 202 -7.53 23.80 -5.81
CA LEU A 202 -6.74 22.60 -5.57
C LEU A 202 -7.68 21.41 -5.45
N GLU A 203 -7.63 20.51 -6.44
CA GLU A 203 -8.50 19.34 -6.50
C GLU A 203 -7.65 18.06 -6.50
N GLY A 204 -7.98 17.17 -5.57
CA GLY A 204 -7.36 15.85 -5.49
C GLY A 204 -7.61 15.00 -6.75
N ASN A 205 -6.63 14.21 -7.15
CA ASN A 205 -6.64 13.37 -8.36
C ASN A 205 -6.80 14.14 -9.71
N ILE A 206 -6.73 15.48 -9.70
CA ILE A 206 -6.74 16.33 -10.89
C ILE A 206 -5.41 17.04 -11.02
N LYS A 207 -5.18 18.08 -10.22
CA LYS A 207 -3.89 18.81 -10.16
C LYS A 207 -3.00 18.30 -9.04
N ILE A 208 -3.60 17.94 -7.90
CA ILE A 208 -2.88 17.25 -6.83
C ILE A 208 -2.83 15.75 -7.19
N PRO A 209 -1.64 15.11 -7.27
CA PRO A 209 -1.50 13.75 -7.81
C PRO A 209 -1.99 12.64 -6.85
N PHE A 210 -2.79 12.99 -5.84
CA PHE A 210 -3.38 12.07 -4.87
C PHE A 210 -4.71 12.59 -4.33
N GLU A 211 -5.48 11.70 -3.69
CA GLU A 211 -6.65 12.07 -2.89
C GLU A 211 -6.20 12.79 -1.62
N ILE A 212 -6.72 13.99 -1.37
CA ILE A 212 -6.36 14.79 -0.19
C ILE A 212 -7.11 14.24 1.01
N LYS A 213 -6.39 13.62 1.95
CA LYS A 213 -6.97 13.10 3.19
C LYS A 213 -6.73 14.00 4.39
N ARG A 214 -5.69 14.84 4.34
CA ARG A 214 -5.35 15.76 5.43
C ARG A 214 -4.78 17.05 4.88
N ILE A 215 -5.17 18.14 5.51
CA ILE A 215 -4.64 19.49 5.28
C ILE A 215 -4.13 20.02 6.62
N PHE A 216 -2.94 20.60 6.62
CA PHE A 216 -2.39 21.31 7.77
C PHE A 216 -1.50 22.46 7.30
N TYR A 217 -1.21 23.40 8.19
CA TYR A 217 -0.36 24.54 7.85
C TYR A 217 0.50 24.95 9.04
N SER A 218 1.68 25.51 8.72
CA SER A 218 2.60 26.10 9.69
C SER A 218 2.60 27.62 9.50
N TYR A 219 2.58 28.36 10.60
CA TYR A 219 2.63 29.82 10.62
C TYR A 219 3.39 30.29 11.85
N ALA A 220 3.80 31.55 11.88
CA ALA A 220 4.58 32.13 12.95
C ALA A 220 5.81 31.27 13.31
N THR A 221 6.46 30.71 12.29
CA THR A 221 7.65 29.89 12.46
C THR A 221 8.87 30.80 12.56
N ASP A 222 9.70 30.60 13.59
CA ASP A 222 10.95 31.30 13.76
C ASP A 222 11.86 31.11 12.52
N LYS A 223 12.57 32.15 12.12
CA LYS A 223 13.49 32.13 10.97
C LYS A 223 14.59 31.07 11.12
N GLU A 224 15.10 30.88 12.33
CA GLU A 224 16.15 29.91 12.63
C GLU A 224 15.63 28.48 12.83
N ALA A 225 14.33 28.30 12.87
CA ALA A 225 13.72 26.98 13.07
C ALA A 225 13.88 26.09 11.84
N ILE A 226 14.27 24.83 12.07
CA ILE A 226 14.21 23.78 11.06
C ILE A 226 13.05 22.87 11.40
N ARG A 227 12.08 22.78 10.51
CA ARG A 227 10.95 21.85 10.64
C ARG A 227 11.10 20.67 9.70
N GLY A 228 10.29 19.64 9.91
CA GLY A 228 10.42 18.39 9.17
C GLY A 228 11.42 17.48 9.83
N GLN A 229 12.62 17.37 9.30
CA GLN A 229 13.68 16.46 9.77
C GLN A 229 13.18 15.01 9.85
N HIS A 230 12.46 14.57 8.80
CA HIS A 230 11.95 13.20 8.72
C HIS A 230 11.60 12.82 7.27
N ALA A 231 11.50 11.53 7.04
CA ALA A 231 10.82 10.95 5.88
C ALA A 231 9.50 10.29 6.31
N ASN A 232 8.56 10.16 5.38
CA ASN A 232 7.29 9.47 5.59
C ASN A 232 7.22 8.21 4.72
N LYS A 233 6.85 7.08 5.33
CA LYS A 233 6.81 5.78 4.65
C LYS A 233 5.70 5.68 3.60
N TYR A 234 4.59 6.41 3.80
CA TYR A 234 3.37 6.23 3.00
C TYR A 234 2.81 7.55 2.48
N SER A 235 2.95 8.65 3.24
CA SER A 235 2.39 9.94 2.87
C SER A 235 3.17 10.60 1.75
N GLU A 236 2.42 11.12 0.79
CA GLU A 236 2.86 12.06 -0.23
C GLU A 236 2.36 13.45 0.15
N PHE A 237 3.07 14.48 -0.26
CA PHE A 237 2.75 15.85 0.12
C PHE A 237 2.77 16.80 -1.08
N VAL A 238 1.92 17.81 -1.02
CA VAL A 238 2.11 19.06 -1.79
C VAL A 238 2.23 20.20 -0.79
N MET A 239 3.36 20.90 -0.84
CA MET A 239 3.68 22.03 0.03
C MET A 239 3.55 23.34 -0.74
N ILE A 240 2.80 24.30 -0.20
CA ILE A 240 2.47 25.58 -0.84
C ILE A 240 2.73 26.70 0.15
N CYS A 241 3.55 27.68 -0.24
CA CYS A 241 3.70 28.90 0.54
C CYS A 241 2.61 29.90 0.14
N VAL A 242 1.53 29.95 0.94
CA VAL A 242 0.38 30.81 0.64
C VAL A 242 0.61 32.28 1.02
N ALA A 243 1.61 32.54 1.87
CA ALA A 243 2.13 33.86 2.20
C ALA A 243 3.61 33.74 2.57
N GLY A 244 4.40 34.80 2.32
CA GLY A 244 5.82 34.84 2.63
C GLY A 244 6.67 33.87 1.82
N SER A 245 7.69 33.29 2.46
CA SER A 245 8.60 32.35 1.82
C SER A 245 9.22 31.36 2.80
N CYS A 246 9.63 30.19 2.31
CA CYS A 246 10.53 29.27 3.01
C CYS A 246 11.35 28.46 2.01
N LYS A 247 12.37 27.77 2.50
CA LYS A 247 13.15 26.81 1.74
C LYS A 247 12.82 25.39 2.15
N VAL A 248 12.82 24.49 1.19
CA VAL A 248 12.62 23.06 1.41
C VAL A 248 13.82 22.30 0.83
N ARG A 249 14.53 21.58 1.69
CA ARG A 249 15.54 20.60 1.28
C ARG A 249 14.88 19.23 1.23
N VAL A 250 15.08 18.51 0.14
CA VAL A 250 14.60 17.13 -0.03
C VAL A 250 15.81 16.25 -0.34
N VAL A 251 15.84 15.05 0.28
CA VAL A 251 16.95 14.09 0.09
C VAL A 251 16.34 12.72 -0.18
N ASP A 252 16.88 11.99 -1.14
CA ASP A 252 16.52 10.59 -1.36
C ASP A 252 17.41 9.62 -0.54
N VAL A 253 17.08 8.33 -0.58
CA VAL A 253 17.81 7.29 0.19
C VAL A 253 19.25 7.07 -0.28
N ASP A 254 19.61 7.55 -1.48
CA ASP A 254 20.96 7.51 -2.00
C ASP A 254 21.78 8.74 -1.56
N GLY A 255 21.17 9.64 -0.78
CA GLY A 255 21.77 10.86 -0.26
C GLY A 255 21.80 12.01 -1.26
N VAL A 256 21.17 11.87 -2.42
CA VAL A 256 21.08 12.96 -3.40
C VAL A 256 20.06 13.99 -2.92
N GLU A 257 20.48 15.27 -2.91
CA GLU A 257 19.62 16.35 -2.41
C GLU A 257 19.29 17.39 -3.47
N LYS A 258 18.12 18.00 -3.31
CA LYS A 258 17.70 19.23 -4.00
C LYS A 258 17.10 20.22 -3.02
N LYS A 259 17.27 21.50 -3.32
CA LYS A 259 16.72 22.61 -2.53
C LYS A 259 15.74 23.40 -3.38
N TYR A 260 14.61 23.71 -2.80
CA TYR A 260 13.52 24.46 -3.44
C TYR A 260 13.21 25.70 -2.60
N THR A 261 12.87 26.80 -3.25
CA THR A 261 12.33 28.00 -2.59
C THR A 261 10.85 28.06 -2.90
N LEU A 262 10.03 28.11 -1.85
CA LEU A 262 8.59 28.31 -1.95
C LEU A 262 8.28 29.76 -1.55
N ASN A 263 7.81 30.56 -2.47
CA ASN A 263 7.53 32.00 -2.29
C ASN A 263 6.32 32.49 -3.08
N SER A 264 5.49 31.55 -3.55
CA SER A 264 4.30 31.86 -4.33
C SER A 264 3.15 30.93 -3.96
N PRO A 265 1.91 31.44 -3.84
CA PRO A 265 0.73 30.61 -3.73
C PRO A 265 0.32 29.93 -5.05
N GLU A 266 0.94 30.30 -6.17
CA GLU A 266 0.57 29.88 -7.52
C GLU A 266 1.18 28.52 -7.90
N GLU A 267 2.05 27.99 -7.05
CA GLU A 267 2.71 26.71 -7.27
C GLU A 267 2.90 25.95 -5.95
N GLY A 268 3.05 24.63 -6.05
CA GLY A 268 3.32 23.76 -4.91
C GLY A 268 4.39 22.73 -5.21
N LEU A 269 5.17 22.38 -4.20
CA LEU A 269 6.19 21.35 -4.28
C LEU A 269 5.57 19.99 -3.95
N TYR A 270 5.44 19.12 -4.94
CA TYR A 270 5.09 17.73 -4.74
C TYR A 270 6.30 16.94 -4.26
N ILE A 271 6.16 16.26 -3.12
CA ILE A 271 7.16 15.40 -2.52
C ILE A 271 6.56 14.00 -2.35
N PRO A 272 7.04 12.99 -3.08
CA PRO A 272 6.64 11.58 -2.90
C PRO A 272 6.97 11.05 -1.50
N LYS A 273 6.40 9.89 -1.18
CA LYS A 273 6.77 9.11 0.00
C LYS A 273 8.27 8.79 0.02
N MET A 274 8.81 8.43 1.17
CA MET A 274 10.20 7.95 1.32
C MET A 274 11.28 8.95 0.89
N LEU A 275 10.99 10.23 0.95
CA LEU A 275 11.98 11.30 0.80
C LEU A 275 12.10 12.06 2.12
N TRP A 276 13.34 12.30 2.54
CA TRP A 276 13.64 13.15 3.69
C TRP A 276 13.40 14.60 3.33
N LYS A 277 12.84 15.36 4.24
CA LYS A 277 12.55 16.78 4.01
C LYS A 277 12.83 17.63 5.23
N ASP A 278 13.44 18.77 5.00
CA ASP A 278 13.66 19.85 5.94
C ASP A 278 13.03 21.12 5.38
N MET A 279 12.28 21.85 6.19
CA MET A 279 11.79 23.19 5.88
C MET A 279 12.48 24.20 6.79
N TYR A 280 13.03 25.25 6.23
CA TYR A 280 13.86 26.20 6.93
C TYR A 280 13.86 27.58 6.23
N ASP A 281 14.53 28.58 6.84
CA ASP A 281 14.63 29.96 6.32
C ASP A 281 13.26 30.57 6.04
N PHE A 282 12.38 30.48 7.06
CA PHE A 282 11.02 31.03 6.99
C PHE A 282 11.06 32.55 7.06
N SER A 283 10.33 33.27 6.18
CA SER A 283 10.03 34.68 6.37
C SER A 283 9.05 34.86 7.53
N SER A 284 9.03 36.04 8.13
CA SER A 284 8.21 36.33 9.32
C SER A 284 6.70 36.21 9.06
N ASP A 285 6.29 36.37 7.81
CA ASP A 285 4.91 36.26 7.33
C ASP A 285 4.62 34.92 6.65
N CYS A 286 5.54 33.96 6.71
CA CYS A 286 5.38 32.68 6.03
C CYS A 286 4.20 31.87 6.58
N ILE A 287 3.32 31.46 5.68
CA ILE A 287 2.29 30.46 5.92
C ILE A 287 2.51 29.31 4.93
N LEU A 288 2.96 28.19 5.44
CA LEU A 288 3.22 26.96 4.66
C LEU A 288 2.03 26.02 4.80
N LEU A 289 1.21 25.92 3.77
CA LEU A 289 0.10 24.97 3.65
C LEU A 289 0.63 23.62 3.12
N VAL A 290 0.17 22.53 3.69
CA VAL A 290 0.56 21.17 3.30
C VAL A 290 -0.67 20.29 3.09
N LEU A 291 -0.77 19.72 1.90
CA LEU A 291 -1.75 18.71 1.53
C LEU A 291 -1.10 17.33 1.66
N SER A 292 -1.79 16.35 2.21
CA SER A 292 -1.28 14.99 2.46
C SER A 292 -2.22 13.93 1.90
N SER A 293 -1.63 12.88 1.30
CA SER A 293 -2.33 11.71 0.78
C SER A 293 -2.83 10.76 1.85
N GLU A 294 -2.36 10.89 3.10
CA GLU A 294 -2.72 9.98 4.21
C GLU A 294 -3.17 10.76 5.44
N HIS A 295 -4.00 10.14 6.26
CA HIS A 295 -4.30 10.61 7.61
C HIS A 295 -3.03 10.58 8.48
N TYR A 296 -3.05 11.29 9.60
CA TYR A 296 -1.92 11.29 10.51
C TYR A 296 -1.71 9.90 11.13
N ASP A 297 -0.50 9.38 10.98
CA ASP A 297 -0.02 8.18 11.66
C ASP A 297 1.41 8.43 12.14
N ALA A 298 1.61 8.41 13.47
CA ALA A 298 2.93 8.63 14.06
C ALA A 298 3.96 7.55 13.66
N ASN A 299 3.50 6.34 13.31
CA ASN A 299 4.37 5.20 12.98
C ASN A 299 4.95 5.26 11.56
N GLU A 300 4.46 6.17 10.71
CA GLU A 300 5.01 6.34 9.36
C GLU A 300 6.28 7.19 9.32
N TYR A 301 6.64 7.87 10.43
CA TYR A 301 7.75 8.82 10.45
C TYR A 301 9.09 8.11 10.69
N ILE A 302 10.05 8.32 9.78
CA ILE A 302 11.46 7.97 9.97
C ILE A 302 12.17 9.26 10.39
N LYS A 303 12.54 9.36 11.67
CA LYS A 303 13.13 10.57 12.28
C LYS A 303 14.64 10.48 12.43
N ASN A 304 15.23 9.31 12.28
CA ASN A 304 16.67 9.14 12.29
C ASN A 304 17.18 9.18 10.84
N TYR A 305 18.11 10.11 10.55
CA TYR A 305 18.62 10.31 9.20
C TYR A 305 19.47 9.14 8.71
N GLU A 306 20.25 8.51 9.59
CA GLU A 306 21.05 7.33 9.25
C GLU A 306 20.12 6.12 8.99
N GLU A 307 19.09 5.95 9.80
CA GLU A 307 18.04 4.94 9.54
C GLU A 307 17.40 5.18 8.17
N PHE A 308 17.11 6.43 7.82
CA PHE A 308 16.54 6.78 6.52
C PHE A 308 17.48 6.40 5.36
N LEU A 309 18.76 6.77 5.41
CA LEU A 309 19.74 6.43 4.36
C LEU A 309 19.96 4.91 4.25
N ASN A 310 19.87 4.19 5.37
CA ASN A 310 19.98 2.74 5.43
C ASN A 310 18.64 2.04 5.24
N TYR A 311 17.55 2.81 5.06
CA TYR A 311 16.21 2.25 4.86
C TYR A 311 16.19 1.47 3.55
N LYS A 312 16.60 0.22 3.66
CA LYS A 312 16.29 -0.77 2.64
C LYS A 312 14.82 -1.03 2.86
N ASP A 313 13.99 -0.63 1.91
CA ASP A 313 12.59 -1.09 1.84
C ASP A 313 12.68 -2.59 1.60
N VAL A 314 12.91 -3.26 2.72
CA VAL A 314 13.19 -4.69 2.74
C VAL A 314 11.84 -5.36 2.52
N GLY A 315 11.54 -5.61 1.26
CA GLY A 315 11.16 -6.95 0.97
C GLY A 315 12.38 -7.81 1.39
N GLY A 316 12.61 -7.92 2.70
CA GLY A 316 13.65 -8.79 3.23
C GLY A 316 13.28 -10.20 2.87
N VAL A 317 13.82 -10.62 1.76
CA VAL A 317 14.01 -12.03 1.46
C VAL A 317 15.34 -12.37 2.13
N LEU A 318 15.28 -12.99 3.27
CA LEU A 318 16.31 -13.94 3.67
C LEU A 318 16.01 -15.27 3.04
#